data_51c9be6920550af27b220ebd3051ea50
#
_entry.id   51c9be6920550af27b220ebd3051ea50
#
_cell.length_a   1.000
_cell.length_b   1.000
_cell.length_c   1.000
_cell.angle_alpha   90.00
_cell.angle_beta   90.00
_cell.angle_gamma   90.00
#
_symmetry.space_group_name_H-M   'P 1'
#
loop_
_entity.id
_entity.type
_entity.pdbx_description
1 polymer ?
#
loop_
_entity_poly.entity_id
_entity_poly.type
_entity_poly.pdbx_seq_one_letter_code
_entity_poly.pdbx_strand_id
1 'polypeptide(L)'
;MILQKKLSICADDFGITEKVNKVIIRLIEAKRITETSCMVISDFFFEDAKQLIKYRNNIGIGIHLTLTDFIPLSKIKSLTNNGKLIGVTNLFMKSVFQNYSESEIYKEINLQLDKFEKALGFRPDFIDGHHHIHQLPLINNIIIGIIKKRYPGTYPWIRNSNESFFRILKRKTSIIKSIFLSVMGVKIKKLAKENSIKTNNGFSGVYNFSIDKDYGQLFKNFITDINSEHLIMVHPGENDEILSNIDSANKSRNLEFNYLISEKFSQVLIKNNI
;
A
#
# COMPACT_ATOMS: atom_id res chain seq x y z
N MET A 1 -15.46 -8.54 28.82
CA MET A 1 -15.56 -8.65 27.35
C MET A 1 -14.22 -8.28 26.77
N ILE A 2 -13.51 -9.21 26.14
CA ILE A 2 -12.28 -8.90 25.39
C ILE A 2 -12.76 -8.23 24.09
N LEU A 3 -12.47 -6.94 23.93
CA LEU A 3 -12.79 -6.22 22.69
C LEU A 3 -12.03 -6.88 21.54
N GLN A 4 -12.75 -7.36 20.52
CA GLN A 4 -12.15 -7.87 19.30
C GLN A 4 -11.33 -6.75 18.66
N LYS A 5 -10.07 -7.02 18.34
CA LYS A 5 -9.18 -6.04 17.71
C LYS A 5 -9.57 -5.87 16.25
N LYS A 6 -9.81 -4.63 15.83
CA LYS A 6 -10.02 -4.33 14.41
C LYS A 6 -8.68 -4.37 13.69
N LEU A 7 -8.51 -5.32 12.79
CA LEU A 7 -7.32 -5.52 11.97
C LEU A 7 -7.66 -5.23 10.50
N SER A 8 -6.85 -4.41 9.84
CA SER A 8 -6.88 -4.24 8.40
C SER A 8 -5.78 -5.08 7.75
N ILE A 9 -6.14 -5.88 6.75
CA ILE A 9 -5.20 -6.61 5.90
C ILE A 9 -5.35 -6.06 4.50
N CYS A 10 -4.34 -5.31 4.04
CA CYS A 10 -4.37 -4.62 2.77
C CYS A 10 -3.49 -5.33 1.74
N ALA A 11 -4.09 -5.81 0.66
CA ALA A 11 -3.37 -6.32 -0.50
C ALA A 11 -2.99 -5.16 -1.42
N ASP A 12 -1.69 -4.94 -1.56
CA ASP A 12 -1.12 -3.89 -2.40
C ASP A 12 -1.00 -4.35 -3.86
N ASP A 13 -0.80 -3.37 -4.75
CA ASP A 13 -0.48 -3.54 -6.16
C ASP A 13 -1.59 -4.13 -7.05
N PHE A 14 -2.89 -4.02 -6.69
CA PHE A 14 -3.94 -4.32 -7.65
C PHE A 14 -3.78 -3.43 -8.91
N GLY A 15 -3.70 -4.04 -10.06
CA GLY A 15 -3.44 -3.36 -11.34
C GLY A 15 -2.03 -3.56 -11.86
N ILE A 16 -1.09 -4.13 -11.10
CA ILE A 16 0.29 -4.32 -11.57
C ILE A 16 0.39 -5.36 -12.70
N THR A 17 -0.31 -6.50 -12.58
CA THR A 17 -0.52 -7.50 -13.63
C THR A 17 -1.89 -8.18 -13.48
N GLU A 18 -2.38 -8.82 -14.55
CA GLU A 18 -3.63 -9.57 -14.54
C GLU A 18 -3.63 -10.70 -13.50
N LYS A 19 -2.51 -11.42 -13.35
CA LYS A 19 -2.42 -12.52 -12.36
C LYS A 19 -2.48 -12.04 -10.93
N VAL A 20 -1.85 -10.90 -10.61
CA VAL A 20 -1.98 -10.27 -9.28
C VAL A 20 -3.43 -9.86 -9.04
N ASN A 21 -4.10 -9.25 -10.02
CA ASN A 21 -5.50 -8.86 -9.92
C ASN A 21 -6.41 -10.04 -9.62
N LYS A 22 -6.27 -11.15 -10.36
CA LYS A 22 -7.03 -12.39 -10.14
C LYS A 22 -6.84 -12.95 -8.73
N VAL A 23 -5.61 -12.96 -8.23
CA VAL A 23 -5.29 -13.42 -6.87
C VAL A 23 -5.97 -12.54 -5.81
N ILE A 24 -5.89 -11.22 -5.96
CA ILE A 24 -6.51 -10.28 -5.02
C ILE A 24 -8.04 -10.48 -5.02
N ILE A 25 -8.67 -10.61 -6.18
CA ILE A 25 -10.12 -10.90 -6.26
C ILE A 25 -10.48 -12.21 -5.54
N ARG A 26 -9.71 -13.28 -5.73
CA ARG A 26 -9.92 -14.56 -5.02
C ARG A 26 -9.83 -14.39 -3.50
N LEU A 27 -8.90 -13.58 -3.01
CA LEU A 27 -8.74 -13.30 -1.57
C LEU A 27 -9.91 -12.46 -1.03
N ILE A 28 -10.45 -11.52 -1.82
CA ILE A 28 -11.66 -10.76 -1.48
C ILE A 28 -12.86 -11.72 -1.35
N GLU A 29 -13.09 -12.58 -2.35
CA GLU A 29 -14.17 -13.56 -2.36
C GLU A 29 -14.11 -14.54 -1.19
N ALA A 30 -12.90 -14.96 -0.85
CA ALA A 30 -12.64 -15.81 0.31
C ALA A 30 -12.64 -15.05 1.66
N LYS A 31 -12.88 -13.72 1.67
CA LYS A 31 -12.87 -12.86 2.87
C LYS A 31 -11.54 -12.92 3.65
N ARG A 32 -10.42 -12.96 2.92
CA ARG A 32 -9.07 -13.06 3.51
C ARG A 32 -8.39 -11.70 3.69
N ILE A 33 -8.84 -10.69 2.97
CA ILE A 33 -8.35 -9.31 3.04
C ILE A 33 -9.51 -8.36 3.28
N THR A 34 -9.22 -7.22 3.88
CA THR A 34 -10.20 -6.17 4.20
C THR A 34 -10.06 -4.97 3.30
N GLU A 35 -8.93 -4.84 2.63
CA GLU A 35 -8.59 -3.68 1.81
C GLU A 35 -7.71 -4.10 0.64
N THR A 36 -7.77 -3.33 -0.46
CA THR A 36 -6.81 -3.40 -1.56
C THR A 36 -6.42 -2.03 -2.04
N SER A 37 -5.15 -1.87 -2.43
CA SER A 37 -4.60 -0.62 -2.94
C SER A 37 -4.27 -0.74 -4.42
N CYS A 38 -4.83 0.17 -5.24
CA CYS A 38 -4.84 0.09 -6.69
C CYS A 38 -3.73 0.92 -7.34
N MET A 39 -2.85 0.26 -8.08
CA MET A 39 -1.81 0.85 -8.91
C MET A 39 -2.39 1.21 -10.28
N VAL A 40 -2.85 2.45 -10.46
CA VAL A 40 -3.59 2.88 -11.65
C VAL A 40 -2.71 3.18 -12.87
N ILE A 41 -1.40 3.25 -12.68
CA ILE A 41 -0.45 3.64 -13.74
C ILE A 41 -0.31 2.56 -14.81
N SER A 42 -0.51 1.30 -14.46
CA SER A 42 -0.48 0.16 -15.36
C SER A 42 -1.75 0.04 -16.22
N ASP A 43 -1.63 -0.56 -17.39
CA ASP A 43 -2.77 -0.82 -18.29
C ASP A 43 -3.69 -1.91 -17.73
N PHE A 44 -3.16 -2.88 -17.00
CA PHE A 44 -3.93 -3.94 -16.35
C PHE A 44 -4.94 -3.45 -15.30
N PHE A 45 -4.75 -2.24 -14.76
CA PHE A 45 -5.70 -1.66 -13.81
C PHE A 45 -7.06 -1.38 -14.47
N PHE A 46 -7.07 -0.70 -15.62
CA PHE A 46 -8.31 -0.21 -16.21
C PHE A 46 -9.25 -1.34 -16.65
N GLU A 47 -8.68 -2.43 -17.16
CA GLU A 47 -9.45 -3.60 -17.62
C GLU A 47 -10.12 -4.33 -16.45
N ASP A 48 -9.37 -4.52 -15.34
CA ASP A 48 -9.82 -5.32 -14.20
C ASP A 48 -10.52 -4.50 -13.10
N ALA A 49 -10.40 -3.17 -13.09
CA ALA A 49 -10.98 -2.31 -12.06
C ALA A 49 -12.49 -2.51 -11.89
N LYS A 50 -13.22 -2.76 -12.96
CA LYS A 50 -14.67 -3.03 -12.93
C LYS A 50 -15.05 -4.22 -12.04
N GLN A 51 -14.16 -5.18 -11.87
CA GLN A 51 -14.38 -6.33 -10.99
C GLN A 51 -14.42 -5.92 -9.52
N LEU A 52 -13.71 -4.83 -9.12
CA LEU A 52 -13.74 -4.33 -7.76
C LEU A 52 -15.05 -3.63 -7.38
N ILE A 53 -15.79 -3.09 -8.35
CA ILE A 53 -17.00 -2.30 -8.09
C ILE A 53 -18.03 -3.11 -7.29
N LYS A 54 -18.19 -4.41 -7.61
CA LYS A 54 -19.13 -5.29 -6.89
C LYS A 54 -18.79 -5.52 -5.42
N TYR A 55 -17.54 -5.25 -5.03
CA TYR A 55 -17.06 -5.41 -3.65
C TYR A 55 -16.97 -4.09 -2.87
N ARG A 56 -17.43 -2.97 -3.46
CA ARG A 56 -17.33 -1.62 -2.88
C ARG A 56 -17.81 -1.51 -1.43
N ASN A 57 -18.85 -2.27 -1.06
CA ASN A 57 -19.42 -2.26 0.27
C ASN A 57 -18.83 -3.33 1.21
N ASN A 58 -17.91 -4.15 0.72
CA ASN A 58 -17.35 -5.29 1.46
C ASN A 58 -15.92 -5.04 1.93
N ILE A 59 -15.14 -4.27 1.15
CA ILE A 59 -13.75 -3.97 1.45
C ILE A 59 -13.44 -2.49 1.20
N GLY A 60 -12.36 -1.98 1.82
CA GLY A 60 -11.79 -0.69 1.46
C GLY A 60 -11.02 -0.76 0.13
N ILE A 61 -11.29 0.17 -0.78
CA ILE A 61 -10.59 0.26 -2.06
C ILE A 61 -9.85 1.59 -2.12
N GLY A 62 -8.51 1.52 -2.06
CA GLY A 62 -7.63 2.67 -2.06
C GLY A 62 -6.84 2.85 -3.35
N ILE A 63 -6.15 3.98 -3.47
CA ILE A 63 -5.21 4.24 -4.56
C ILE A 63 -3.76 4.04 -4.09
N HIS A 64 -2.99 3.28 -4.87
CA HIS A 64 -1.57 3.03 -4.68
C HIS A 64 -0.74 3.96 -5.55
N LEU A 65 -0.51 5.19 -5.07
CA LEU A 65 0.20 6.23 -5.81
C LEU A 65 1.58 5.75 -6.23
N THR A 66 1.91 5.91 -7.49
CA THR A 66 3.15 5.40 -8.08
C THR A 66 3.96 6.54 -8.67
N LEU A 67 5.15 6.77 -8.12
CA LEU A 67 6.12 7.78 -8.58
C LEU A 67 7.51 7.18 -8.81
N THR A 68 7.60 5.85 -8.94
CA THR A 68 8.85 5.12 -9.17
C THR A 68 8.67 4.03 -10.23
N ASP A 69 9.72 3.71 -10.95
CA ASP A 69 9.91 2.50 -11.76
C ASP A 69 8.97 2.27 -12.95
N PHE A 70 7.89 3.02 -13.09
CA PHE A 70 6.90 2.90 -14.16
C PHE A 70 6.93 4.11 -15.12
N ILE A 71 6.19 4.03 -16.22
CA ILE A 71 5.96 5.15 -17.13
C ILE A 71 4.87 6.03 -16.51
N PRO A 72 5.13 7.33 -16.26
CA PRO A 72 4.12 8.21 -15.65
C PRO A 72 2.97 8.54 -16.62
N LEU A 73 1.82 8.93 -16.08
CA LEU A 73 0.68 9.39 -16.88
C LEU A 73 0.89 10.79 -17.45
N SER A 74 1.77 11.58 -16.83
CA SER A 74 2.12 12.92 -17.28
C SER A 74 3.59 13.03 -17.70
N LYS A 75 3.95 14.17 -18.28
CA LYS A 75 5.36 14.49 -18.55
C LYS A 75 6.02 15.01 -17.27
N ILE A 76 6.79 14.16 -16.60
CA ILE A 76 7.58 14.51 -15.41
C ILE A 76 9.05 14.51 -15.79
N LYS A 77 9.62 15.68 -16.12
CA LYS A 77 11.03 15.78 -16.47
C LYS A 77 11.96 15.61 -15.27
N SER A 78 11.54 16.11 -14.10
CA SER A 78 12.35 16.10 -12.89
C SER A 78 12.55 14.72 -12.27
N LEU A 79 11.66 13.75 -12.55
CA LEU A 79 11.67 12.40 -11.98
C LEU A 79 11.78 11.27 -13.01
N THR A 80 12.02 11.58 -14.29
CA THR A 80 12.13 10.53 -15.32
C THR A 80 13.53 10.45 -15.90
N ASN A 81 13.92 9.22 -16.25
CA ASN A 81 15.07 8.91 -17.08
C ASN A 81 14.58 7.98 -18.21
N ASN A 82 14.88 8.33 -19.47
CA ASN A 82 14.41 7.61 -20.67
C ASN A 82 12.89 7.33 -20.67
N GLY A 83 12.08 8.31 -20.24
CA GLY A 83 10.62 8.20 -20.19
C GLY A 83 10.04 7.40 -19.02
N LYS A 84 10.88 6.79 -18.18
CA LYS A 84 10.49 5.98 -17.03
C LYS A 84 10.84 6.71 -15.73
N LEU A 85 9.98 6.60 -14.72
CA LEU A 85 10.22 7.13 -13.39
C LEU A 85 11.47 6.51 -12.77
N ILE A 86 12.24 7.31 -12.05
CA ILE A 86 13.45 6.88 -11.32
C ILE A 86 13.10 5.91 -10.19
N GLY A 87 14.05 5.06 -9.81
CA GLY A 87 13.87 4.14 -8.67
C GLY A 87 13.76 4.85 -7.32
N VAL A 88 13.24 4.13 -6.33
CA VAL A 88 12.87 4.67 -5.00
C VAL A 88 14.03 5.35 -4.27
N THR A 89 15.25 4.85 -4.36
CA THR A 89 16.43 5.46 -3.72
C THR A 89 16.71 6.85 -4.28
N ASN A 90 16.67 7.01 -5.62
CA ASN A 90 16.87 8.30 -6.26
C ASN A 90 15.73 9.28 -5.95
N LEU A 91 14.49 8.79 -5.90
CA LEU A 91 13.34 9.60 -5.51
C LEU A 91 13.47 10.07 -4.05
N PHE A 92 13.90 9.19 -3.14
CA PHE A 92 14.17 9.54 -1.74
C PHE A 92 15.21 10.67 -1.63
N MET A 93 16.35 10.52 -2.32
CA MET A 93 17.40 11.55 -2.31
C MET A 93 16.90 12.88 -2.87
N LYS A 94 16.21 12.86 -4.01
CA LYS A 94 15.58 14.07 -4.58
C LYS A 94 14.57 14.69 -3.63
N SER A 95 13.81 13.89 -2.90
CA SER A 95 12.82 14.34 -1.93
C SER A 95 13.48 15.04 -0.72
N VAL A 96 14.57 14.48 -0.20
CA VAL A 96 15.33 15.07 0.91
C VAL A 96 15.97 16.41 0.49
N PHE A 97 16.57 16.46 -0.71
CA PHE A 97 17.22 17.67 -1.23
C PHE A 97 16.29 18.61 -1.99
N GLN A 98 14.98 18.31 -2.05
CA GLN A 98 13.96 19.11 -2.75
C GLN A 98 14.29 19.37 -4.22
N ASN A 99 14.93 18.40 -4.89
CA ASN A 99 15.39 18.50 -6.27
C ASN A 99 14.42 17.84 -7.26
N TYR A 100 13.19 18.37 -7.30
CA TYR A 100 12.15 18.02 -8.28
C TYR A 100 11.12 19.14 -8.43
N SER A 101 10.27 19.05 -9.43
CA SER A 101 9.17 20.00 -9.66
C SER A 101 7.93 19.55 -8.91
N GLU A 102 7.50 20.32 -7.88
CA GLU A 102 6.27 20.05 -7.14
C GLU A 102 5.03 20.09 -8.03
N SER A 103 5.01 20.99 -9.03
CA SER A 103 3.91 21.10 -9.98
C SER A 103 3.78 19.87 -10.87
N GLU A 104 4.89 19.25 -11.27
CA GLU A 104 4.87 17.99 -12.02
C GLU A 104 4.31 16.84 -11.17
N ILE A 105 4.75 16.72 -9.91
CA ILE A 105 4.24 15.70 -8.98
C ILE A 105 2.75 15.94 -8.68
N TYR A 106 2.35 17.18 -8.41
CA TYR A 106 0.95 17.55 -8.20
C TYR A 106 0.07 17.12 -9.39
N LYS A 107 0.52 17.41 -10.62
CA LYS A 107 -0.19 17.03 -11.84
C LYS A 107 -0.30 15.50 -11.97
N GLU A 108 0.79 14.78 -11.76
CA GLU A 108 0.81 13.32 -11.87
C GLU A 108 -0.14 12.65 -10.88
N ILE A 109 -0.09 13.06 -9.61
CA ILE A 109 -0.99 12.50 -8.58
C ILE A 109 -2.45 12.77 -8.94
N ASN A 110 -2.80 13.96 -9.42
CA ASN A 110 -4.17 14.24 -9.85
C ASN A 110 -4.60 13.38 -11.03
N LEU A 111 -3.74 13.15 -12.03
CA LEU A 111 -4.05 12.24 -13.14
C LEU A 111 -4.24 10.78 -12.68
N GLN A 112 -3.46 10.33 -11.69
CA GLN A 112 -3.66 9.02 -11.11
C GLN A 112 -5.01 8.93 -10.38
N LEU A 113 -5.40 9.95 -9.63
CA LEU A 113 -6.72 10.04 -8.99
C LEU A 113 -7.85 10.10 -10.02
N ASP A 114 -7.69 10.88 -11.10
CA ASP A 114 -8.66 10.94 -12.20
C ASP A 114 -8.86 9.58 -12.87
N LYS A 115 -7.75 8.84 -13.12
CA LYS A 115 -7.81 7.50 -13.71
C LYS A 115 -8.50 6.50 -12.78
N PHE A 116 -8.24 6.58 -11.47
CA PHE A 116 -8.90 5.77 -10.45
C PHE A 116 -10.42 6.03 -10.44
N GLU A 117 -10.82 7.28 -10.29
CA GLU A 117 -12.23 7.66 -10.20
C GLU A 117 -13.01 7.39 -11.50
N LYS A 118 -12.36 7.60 -12.65
CA LYS A 118 -12.96 7.28 -13.95
C LYS A 118 -13.21 5.78 -14.12
N ALA A 119 -12.31 4.93 -13.63
CA ALA A 119 -12.43 3.48 -13.77
C ALA A 119 -13.46 2.88 -12.81
N LEU A 120 -13.53 3.39 -11.57
CA LEU A 120 -14.32 2.81 -10.49
C LEU A 120 -15.65 3.55 -10.23
N GLY A 121 -15.78 4.81 -10.63
CA GLY A 121 -16.98 5.61 -10.42
C GLY A 121 -17.11 6.21 -9.01
N PHE A 122 -16.10 6.08 -8.16
CA PHE A 122 -16.06 6.62 -6.79
C PHE A 122 -14.65 7.05 -6.40
N ARG A 123 -14.57 7.91 -5.36
CA ARG A 123 -13.28 8.30 -4.78
C ARG A 123 -12.62 7.15 -4.02
N PRO A 124 -11.29 7.15 -3.86
CA PRO A 124 -10.62 6.16 -3.03
C PRO A 124 -11.05 6.28 -1.56
N ASP A 125 -11.14 5.15 -0.86
CA ASP A 125 -11.35 5.11 0.58
C ASP A 125 -10.11 5.55 1.34
N PHE A 126 -8.96 5.22 0.79
CA PHE A 126 -7.66 5.60 1.34
C PHE A 126 -6.62 5.86 0.25
N ILE A 127 -5.55 6.50 0.69
CA ILE A 127 -4.38 6.80 -0.15
C ILE A 127 -3.14 6.24 0.50
N ASP A 128 -2.36 5.52 -0.28
CA ASP A 128 -1.01 5.09 0.07
C ASP A 128 -0.09 5.21 -1.15
N GLY A 129 1.02 4.49 -1.22
CA GLY A 129 1.89 4.59 -2.38
C GLY A 129 2.93 3.50 -2.45
N HIS A 130 3.19 3.08 -3.67
CA HIS A 130 4.21 2.13 -4.04
C HIS A 130 5.57 2.56 -3.45
N HIS A 131 6.30 1.63 -2.87
CA HIS A 131 7.53 1.93 -2.11
C HIS A 131 7.33 2.97 -0.99
N HIS A 132 6.10 3.14 -0.47
CA HIS A 132 5.76 4.12 0.57
C HIS A 132 6.06 5.58 0.21
N ILE A 133 6.05 5.92 -1.09
CA ILE A 133 6.43 7.27 -1.59
C ILE A 133 5.56 8.39 -1.03
N HIS A 134 4.32 8.09 -0.63
CA HIS A 134 3.40 9.04 -0.01
C HIS A 134 3.89 9.59 1.33
N GLN A 135 4.88 8.96 1.97
CA GLN A 135 5.49 9.40 3.23
C GLN A 135 6.74 10.25 3.04
N LEU A 136 7.26 10.33 1.81
CA LEU A 136 8.48 11.07 1.50
C LEU A 136 8.31 12.59 1.78
N PRO A 137 9.38 13.27 2.21
CA PRO A 137 9.37 14.71 2.42
C PRO A 137 8.80 15.45 1.20
N LEU A 138 8.04 16.51 1.43
CA LEU A 138 7.31 17.33 0.45
C LEU A 138 6.21 16.57 -0.32
N ILE A 139 6.43 15.33 -0.77
CA ILE A 139 5.38 14.53 -1.44
C ILE A 139 4.17 14.38 -0.50
N ASN A 140 4.42 14.13 0.79
CA ASN A 140 3.38 14.08 1.81
C ASN A 140 2.56 15.40 1.91
N ASN A 141 3.21 16.57 1.80
CA ASN A 141 2.52 17.86 1.82
C ASN A 141 1.66 18.05 0.56
N ILE A 142 2.19 17.67 -0.61
CA ILE A 142 1.46 17.73 -1.89
C ILE A 142 0.19 16.86 -1.80
N ILE A 143 0.30 15.63 -1.30
CA ILE A 143 -0.84 14.71 -1.15
C ILE A 143 -1.89 15.30 -0.20
N ILE A 144 -1.50 15.82 0.97
CA ILE A 144 -2.43 16.47 1.91
C ILE A 144 -3.14 17.65 1.24
N GLY A 145 -2.41 18.49 0.50
CA GLY A 145 -2.98 19.62 -0.24
C GLY A 145 -4.01 19.17 -1.29
N ILE A 146 -3.70 18.10 -2.03
CA ILE A 146 -4.63 17.51 -3.02
C ILE A 146 -5.88 16.98 -2.33
N ILE A 147 -5.75 16.20 -1.25
CA ILE A 147 -6.88 15.63 -0.52
C ILE A 147 -7.85 16.74 -0.06
N LYS A 148 -7.30 17.79 0.56
CA LYS A 148 -8.12 18.90 1.05
C LYS A 148 -8.88 19.64 -0.06
N LYS A 149 -8.23 19.84 -1.20
CA LYS A 149 -8.81 20.54 -2.35
C LYS A 149 -9.82 19.67 -3.10
N ARG A 150 -9.54 18.36 -3.26
CA ARG A 150 -10.34 17.46 -4.09
C ARG A 150 -11.54 16.87 -3.35
N TYR A 151 -11.43 16.61 -2.03
CA TYR A 151 -12.42 15.90 -1.24
C TYR A 151 -12.90 16.68 0.00
N PRO A 152 -13.34 17.94 -0.13
CA PRO A 152 -13.70 18.76 1.03
C PRO A 152 -14.80 18.07 1.87
N GLY A 153 -14.54 17.94 3.17
CA GLY A 153 -15.48 17.33 4.13
C GLY A 153 -15.56 15.80 4.12
N THR A 154 -14.97 15.10 3.12
CA THR A 154 -15.03 13.63 3.00
C THR A 154 -13.68 13.05 2.62
N TYR A 155 -12.68 13.27 3.47
CA TYR A 155 -11.30 12.88 3.18
C TYR A 155 -11.13 11.34 3.13
N PRO A 156 -10.44 10.79 2.10
CA PRO A 156 -9.88 9.45 2.20
C PRO A 156 -8.89 9.39 3.37
N TRP A 157 -8.82 8.28 4.08
CA TRP A 157 -7.79 8.12 5.09
C TRP A 157 -6.42 7.86 4.44
N ILE A 158 -5.34 8.10 5.17
CA ILE A 158 -3.98 7.91 4.65
C ILE A 158 -3.29 6.81 5.44
N ARG A 159 -2.67 5.85 4.72
CA ARG A 159 -1.77 4.88 5.34
C ARG A 159 -0.57 5.58 5.96
N ASN A 160 -0.21 5.17 7.17
CA ASN A 160 1.07 5.52 7.75
C ASN A 160 1.81 4.27 8.22
N SER A 161 3.14 4.25 8.10
CA SER A 161 3.98 3.14 8.55
C SER A 161 4.55 3.35 9.96
N ASN A 162 4.07 4.35 10.69
CA ASN A 162 4.54 4.61 12.05
C ASN A 162 4.11 3.48 12.99
N GLU A 163 5.10 2.89 13.67
CA GLU A 163 4.90 1.81 14.62
C GLU A 163 5.80 1.99 15.84
N SER A 164 5.38 1.47 16.98
CA SER A 164 6.16 1.49 18.21
C SER A 164 7.48 0.72 18.05
N PHE A 165 8.58 1.33 18.48
CA PHE A 165 9.90 0.69 18.49
C PHE A 165 9.90 -0.66 19.21
N PHE A 166 9.26 -0.75 20.38
CA PHE A 166 9.16 -1.99 21.13
C PHE A 166 8.38 -3.09 20.39
N ARG A 167 7.32 -2.74 19.66
CA ARG A 167 6.57 -3.68 18.84
C ARG A 167 7.39 -4.18 17.64
N ILE A 168 8.15 -3.29 17.00
CA ILE A 168 9.07 -3.68 15.92
C ILE A 168 10.09 -4.70 16.44
N LEU A 169 10.68 -4.47 17.60
CA LEU A 169 11.64 -5.41 18.21
C LEU A 169 11.00 -6.75 18.56
N LYS A 170 9.80 -6.76 19.13
CA LYS A 170 9.07 -8.00 19.46
C LYS A 170 8.77 -8.86 18.24
N ARG A 171 8.42 -8.24 17.11
CA ARG A 171 8.10 -8.94 15.85
C ARG A 171 9.30 -9.61 15.20
N LYS A 172 10.50 -9.12 15.44
CA LYS A 172 11.77 -9.70 14.92
C LYS A 172 11.80 -9.86 13.39
N THR A 173 11.05 -9.02 12.66
CA THR A 173 10.98 -9.04 11.20
C THR A 173 11.56 -7.77 10.62
N SER A 174 12.60 -7.89 9.78
CA SER A 174 13.24 -6.76 9.06
C SER A 174 13.35 -5.47 9.90
N ILE A 175 13.90 -5.58 11.10
CA ILE A 175 13.89 -4.53 12.15
C ILE A 175 14.38 -3.19 11.59
N ILE A 176 15.52 -3.15 10.90
CA ILE A 176 16.11 -1.91 10.37
C ILE A 176 15.16 -1.24 9.37
N LYS A 177 14.62 -2.02 8.42
CA LYS A 177 13.66 -1.52 7.42
C LYS A 177 12.37 -1.03 8.09
N SER A 178 11.88 -1.75 9.10
CA SER A 178 10.68 -1.37 9.85
C SER A 178 10.88 -0.08 10.65
N ILE A 179 12.04 0.11 11.28
CA ILE A 179 12.39 1.37 11.97
C ILE A 179 12.45 2.51 10.97
N PHE A 180 13.14 2.33 9.84
CA PHE A 180 13.23 3.35 8.80
C PHE A 180 11.84 3.79 8.32
N LEU A 181 10.97 2.85 7.97
CA LEU A 181 9.61 3.14 7.54
C LEU A 181 8.78 3.79 8.65
N SER A 182 8.97 3.37 9.89
CA SER A 182 8.28 3.97 11.04
C SER A 182 8.66 5.45 11.21
N VAL A 183 9.95 5.79 11.09
CA VAL A 183 10.42 7.18 11.15
C VAL A 183 9.81 8.01 10.02
N MET A 184 9.80 7.48 8.80
CA MET A 184 9.14 8.14 7.64
C MET A 184 7.65 8.37 7.89
N GLY A 185 6.97 7.43 8.56
CA GLY A 185 5.55 7.53 8.89
C GLY A 185 5.19 8.62 9.91
N VAL A 186 6.14 9.07 10.74
CA VAL A 186 5.86 10.07 11.78
C VAL A 186 5.33 11.38 11.19
N LYS A 187 5.97 11.87 10.12
CA LYS A 187 5.60 13.17 9.52
C LYS A 187 4.22 13.12 8.88
N ILE A 188 3.91 12.09 8.09
CA ILE A 188 2.60 11.96 7.46
C ILE A 188 1.48 11.79 8.50
N LYS A 189 1.72 11.03 9.57
CA LYS A 189 0.78 10.88 10.69
C LYS A 189 0.49 12.22 11.37
N LYS A 190 1.51 13.03 11.60
CA LYS A 190 1.36 14.38 12.17
C LYS A 190 0.54 15.28 11.24
N LEU A 191 0.93 15.36 9.96
CA LEU A 191 0.24 16.16 8.95
C LEU A 191 -1.24 15.75 8.79
N ALA A 192 -1.52 14.46 8.74
CA ALA A 192 -2.88 13.94 8.67
C ALA A 192 -3.72 14.40 9.87
N LYS A 193 -3.17 14.24 11.10
CA LYS A 193 -3.83 14.70 12.34
C LYS A 193 -4.14 16.21 12.32
N GLU A 194 -3.17 17.03 11.93
CA GLU A 194 -3.32 18.50 11.85
C GLU A 194 -4.39 18.93 10.83
N ASN A 195 -4.67 18.08 9.84
CA ASN A 195 -5.67 18.32 8.80
C ASN A 195 -6.96 17.48 8.97
N SER A 196 -7.17 16.87 10.14
CA SER A 196 -8.36 16.05 10.44
C SER A 196 -8.56 14.86 9.48
N ILE A 197 -7.47 14.34 8.92
CA ILE A 197 -7.46 13.15 8.06
C ILE A 197 -7.13 11.93 8.93
N LYS A 198 -7.91 10.86 8.79
CA LYS A 198 -7.70 9.61 9.53
C LYS A 198 -6.47 8.86 9.02
N THR A 199 -5.84 8.09 9.92
CA THR A 199 -4.77 7.14 9.58
C THR A 199 -4.97 5.84 10.34
N ASN A 200 -4.33 4.74 9.88
CA ASN A 200 -4.23 3.53 10.68
C ASN A 200 -3.44 3.76 11.97
N ASN A 201 -3.66 2.92 12.98
CA ASN A 201 -3.03 3.02 14.29
C ASN A 201 -2.06 1.86 14.55
N GLY A 202 -1.02 1.76 13.77
CA GLY A 202 0.02 0.73 13.80
C GLY A 202 0.16 0.05 12.44
N PHE A 203 1.36 -0.48 12.17
CA PHE A 203 1.73 -1.00 10.86
C PHE A 203 2.66 -2.21 10.97
N SER A 204 2.42 -3.22 10.13
CA SER A 204 3.32 -4.37 9.95
C SER A 204 3.20 -4.96 8.54
N GLY A 205 3.88 -6.08 8.28
CA GLY A 205 3.95 -6.67 6.94
C GLY A 205 5.29 -6.43 6.26
N VAL A 206 6.25 -5.79 6.97
CA VAL A 206 7.58 -5.47 6.42
C VAL A 206 8.52 -6.66 6.56
N TYR A 207 9.03 -7.15 5.43
CA TYR A 207 10.06 -8.19 5.38
C TYR A 207 10.92 -8.07 4.11
N ASN A 208 11.89 -8.95 3.91
CA ASN A 208 12.86 -8.85 2.81
C ASN A 208 12.44 -9.61 1.54
N PHE A 209 11.18 -10.06 1.46
CA PHE A 209 10.66 -10.86 0.34
C PHE A 209 11.46 -12.13 0.04
N SER A 210 12.19 -12.65 1.06
CA SER A 210 12.95 -13.89 0.96
C SER A 210 11.99 -15.08 0.87
N ILE A 211 12.29 -16.03 -0.02
CA ILE A 211 11.53 -17.26 -0.21
C ILE A 211 11.93 -18.37 0.78
N ASP A 212 13.03 -18.17 1.51
CA ASP A 212 13.58 -19.18 2.43
C ASP A 212 12.85 -19.22 3.77
N LYS A 213 11.92 -18.30 4.00
CA LYS A 213 11.17 -18.19 5.25
C LYS A 213 9.74 -18.70 5.08
N ASP A 214 9.25 -19.43 6.08
CA ASP A 214 7.84 -19.77 6.20
C ASP A 214 7.01 -18.49 6.38
N TYR A 215 6.19 -18.17 5.39
CA TYR A 215 5.36 -16.97 5.44
C TYR A 215 4.32 -17.02 6.58
N GLY A 216 3.85 -18.22 6.94
CA GLY A 216 2.96 -18.40 8.10
C GLY A 216 3.62 -17.97 9.41
N GLN A 217 4.91 -18.23 9.58
CA GLN A 217 5.66 -17.75 10.74
C GLN A 217 5.89 -16.24 10.67
N LEU A 218 6.16 -15.68 9.49
CA LEU A 218 6.23 -14.22 9.30
C LEU A 218 4.91 -13.54 9.66
N PHE A 219 3.78 -14.08 9.21
CA PHE A 219 2.47 -13.54 9.50
C PHE A 219 2.14 -13.56 11.00
N LYS A 220 2.47 -14.65 11.72
CA LYS A 220 2.36 -14.70 13.19
C LYS A 220 3.18 -13.60 13.86
N ASN A 221 4.37 -13.31 13.35
CA ASN A 221 5.17 -12.19 13.84
C ASN A 221 4.50 -10.84 13.56
N PHE A 222 3.89 -10.64 12.38
CA PHE A 222 3.19 -9.39 12.03
C PHE A 222 2.02 -9.08 12.95
N ILE A 223 1.27 -10.10 13.41
CA ILE A 223 0.15 -9.93 14.36
C ILE A 223 0.60 -9.86 15.82
N THR A 224 1.90 -10.02 16.11
CA THR A 224 2.40 -9.94 17.49
C THR A 224 2.22 -8.52 18.03
N ASP A 225 1.50 -8.41 19.15
CA ASP A 225 1.31 -7.15 19.89
C ASP A 225 0.66 -6.04 19.06
N ILE A 226 -0.34 -6.38 18.25
CA ILE A 226 -1.13 -5.38 17.49
C ILE A 226 -2.10 -4.63 18.40
N ASN A 227 -2.35 -3.37 18.10
CA ASN A 227 -3.41 -2.56 18.69
C ASN A 227 -4.68 -2.59 17.81
N SER A 228 -5.73 -1.91 18.23
CA SER A 228 -6.91 -1.71 17.39
C SER A 228 -6.59 -0.81 16.20
N GLU A 229 -7.23 -1.04 15.06
CA GLU A 229 -7.01 -0.33 13.78
C GLU A 229 -5.57 -0.51 13.23
N HIS A 230 -4.96 -1.67 13.53
CA HIS A 230 -3.68 -2.04 12.97
C HIS A 230 -3.80 -2.44 11.50
N LEU A 231 -2.83 -2.06 10.67
CA LEU A 231 -2.77 -2.44 9.26
C LEU A 231 -1.60 -3.38 9.01
N ILE A 232 -1.89 -4.51 8.36
CA ILE A 232 -0.90 -5.42 7.81
C ILE A 232 -0.89 -5.27 6.29
N MET A 233 0.25 -4.90 5.73
CA MET A 233 0.49 -4.84 4.29
C MET A 233 0.88 -6.23 3.80
N VAL A 234 0.26 -6.66 2.70
CA VAL A 234 0.57 -7.91 2.01
C VAL A 234 0.66 -7.70 0.49
N HIS A 235 1.46 -8.53 -0.19
CA HIS A 235 1.66 -8.46 -1.65
C HIS A 235 1.37 -9.82 -2.30
N PRO A 236 0.13 -10.33 -2.21
CA PRO A 236 -0.19 -11.63 -2.80
C PRO A 236 -0.18 -11.57 -4.33
N GLY A 237 0.21 -12.66 -4.97
CA GLY A 237 0.20 -12.75 -6.42
C GLY A 237 0.62 -14.13 -6.90
N GLU A 238 0.34 -14.45 -8.15
CA GLU A 238 0.91 -15.58 -8.86
C GLU A 238 2.01 -15.09 -9.80
N ASN A 239 3.07 -15.87 -9.93
CA ASN A 239 4.20 -15.51 -10.78
C ASN A 239 3.80 -15.53 -12.25
N ASP A 240 4.25 -14.52 -12.99
CA ASP A 240 4.21 -14.47 -14.43
C ASP A 240 5.47 -13.80 -14.98
N GLU A 241 5.66 -13.90 -16.28
CA GLU A 241 6.84 -13.33 -16.95
C GLU A 241 6.87 -11.79 -16.84
N ILE A 242 5.71 -11.14 -16.98
CA ILE A 242 5.59 -9.68 -16.87
C ILE A 242 6.00 -9.23 -15.48
N LEU A 243 5.43 -9.86 -14.44
CA LEU A 243 5.72 -9.55 -13.06
C LEU A 243 7.20 -9.77 -12.73
N SER A 244 7.81 -10.83 -13.27
CA SER A 244 9.22 -11.15 -13.04
C SER A 244 10.18 -10.07 -13.59
N ASN A 245 9.76 -9.34 -14.62
CA ASN A 245 10.55 -8.27 -15.22
C ASN A 245 10.40 -6.91 -14.52
N ILE A 246 9.36 -6.71 -13.72
CA ILE A 246 9.04 -5.43 -13.10
C ILE A 246 9.10 -5.44 -11.58
N ASP A 247 9.07 -6.62 -10.95
CA ASP A 247 9.04 -6.76 -9.50
C ASP A 247 9.99 -7.86 -8.99
N SER A 248 10.97 -7.44 -8.19
CA SER A 248 11.92 -8.36 -7.55
C SER A 248 11.27 -9.25 -6.48
N ALA A 249 10.09 -8.89 -5.95
CA ALA A 249 9.35 -9.64 -4.96
C ALA A 249 8.45 -10.74 -5.57
N ASN A 250 8.46 -10.94 -6.88
CA ASN A 250 7.55 -11.82 -7.61
C ASN A 250 7.38 -13.21 -6.99
N LYS A 251 8.50 -13.86 -6.59
CA LYS A 251 8.49 -15.22 -6.02
C LYS A 251 7.82 -15.29 -4.66
N SER A 252 7.99 -14.27 -3.82
CA SER A 252 7.41 -14.25 -2.48
C SER A 252 5.90 -13.99 -2.50
N ARG A 253 5.37 -13.34 -3.53
CA ARG A 253 3.94 -13.09 -3.70
C ARG A 253 3.11 -14.38 -3.69
N ASN A 254 3.63 -15.43 -4.31
CA ASN A 254 2.95 -16.74 -4.33
C ASN A 254 2.92 -17.41 -2.94
N LEU A 255 3.96 -17.21 -2.13
CA LEU A 255 3.97 -17.68 -0.74
C LEU A 255 2.93 -16.95 0.12
N GLU A 256 2.81 -15.64 -0.07
CA GLU A 256 1.79 -14.83 0.58
C GLU A 256 0.38 -15.29 0.21
N PHE A 257 0.10 -15.44 -1.09
CA PHE A 257 -1.19 -15.92 -1.57
C PHE A 257 -1.55 -17.30 -1.00
N ASN A 258 -0.65 -18.29 -1.12
CA ASN A 258 -0.87 -19.66 -0.66
C ASN A 258 -1.15 -19.70 0.86
N TYR A 259 -0.50 -18.85 1.64
CA TYR A 259 -0.78 -18.76 3.06
C TYR A 259 -2.13 -18.07 3.35
N LEU A 260 -2.38 -16.92 2.76
CA LEU A 260 -3.59 -16.13 3.01
C LEU A 260 -4.87 -16.90 2.63
N ILE A 261 -4.86 -17.68 1.55
CA ILE A 261 -6.02 -18.47 1.12
C ILE A 261 -6.23 -19.73 1.99
N SER A 262 -5.23 -20.16 2.76
CA SER A 262 -5.26 -21.41 3.52
C SER A 262 -6.11 -21.34 4.79
N GLU A 263 -6.56 -22.51 5.27
CA GLU A 263 -7.24 -22.63 6.57
C GLU A 263 -6.33 -22.27 7.75
N LYS A 264 -5.01 -22.46 7.63
CA LYS A 264 -4.03 -22.07 8.66
C LYS A 264 -4.09 -20.58 8.97
N PHE A 265 -4.31 -19.75 7.97
CA PHE A 265 -4.51 -18.30 8.14
C PHE A 265 -5.72 -18.00 9.03
N SER A 266 -6.89 -18.58 8.73
CA SER A 266 -8.10 -18.40 9.53
C SER A 266 -7.91 -18.86 10.99
N GLN A 267 -7.29 -20.03 11.18
CA GLN A 267 -7.01 -20.56 12.51
C GLN A 267 -6.11 -19.63 13.33
N VAL A 268 -5.13 -18.99 12.69
CA VAL A 268 -4.25 -18.03 13.37
C VAL A 268 -5.01 -16.78 13.80
N LEU A 269 -5.92 -16.24 12.98
CA LEU A 269 -6.73 -15.08 13.35
C LEU A 269 -7.65 -15.43 14.53
N ILE A 270 -8.40 -16.52 14.45
CA ILE A 270 -9.32 -16.99 15.52
C ILE A 270 -8.55 -17.17 16.84
N LYS A 271 -7.40 -17.85 16.80
CA LYS A 271 -6.57 -18.10 18.01
C LYS A 271 -6.11 -16.80 18.69
N ASN A 272 -5.97 -15.71 17.94
CA ASN A 272 -5.52 -14.41 18.44
C ASN A 272 -6.67 -13.42 18.70
N ASN A 273 -7.94 -13.86 18.62
CA ASN A 273 -9.15 -13.04 18.79
C ASN A 273 -9.18 -11.83 17.83
N ILE A 274 -8.84 -12.08 16.57
CA ILE A 274 -8.82 -11.11 15.47
C ILE A 274 -9.95 -11.44 14.51
#